data_c74dc5869cd2ead31732bad03ed20dd8
#
_entry.id   c74dc5869cd2ead31732bad03ed20dd8
#
_cell.length_a   1.000
_cell.length_b   1.000
_cell.length_c   1.000
_cell.angle_alpha   90.00
_cell.angle_beta   90.00
_cell.angle_gamma   90.00
#
_symmetry.space_group_name_H-M   'P 1'
#
loop_
_entity.id
_entity.type
_entity.pdbx_description
1 polymer ?
#
loop_
_entity_poly.entity_id
_entity_poly.type
_entity_poly.pdbx_seq_one_letter_code
_entity_poly.pdbx_strand_id
1 'polypeptide(L)'
;MGHCLGLMHNMAASSAFPVDSLRSASFTQQHGTTPSIMDYARFNYVAQPGDKGVKLTPPDLGPYDDYVIKYAYTPLPDKKDMFDEEKTIRGWIDEKVGDPIYRYGRQQVIARYDPTAIEEDLGDDHIKAGDYGIGNLKYVLSHMEEWITDEEDPDLKIRTELYEAAAGQFARYVNAVMLNVGGIYLTDVNSNTAGGPQAVSVPKELQRASLKWVLAQMKDSAWLEQPALTEKLPLHVDLSFILRFNFCRTFFTYYKNVTLSSHIADDPYTPQEYMDDLYNIVFESTIKGRPVSPSERLIQRMFVDAAADVASSEAKRMKLGGIAEAYAPSVDEIALLGLDRSGIVERYLGPLREAEEEHGKGYVASQLWNSDALSSGYGWQYNVQLRSIDESRALFVNVNDRILKLLRSRVKSATGETRAHYQGMIYVLERSLFPSQKN
;
A
#
# COMPACT_ATOMS: atom_id res chain seq x y z
N MET A 1 17.72 -20.02 6.46
CA MET A 1 19.19 -19.99 6.59
C MET A 1 19.70 -18.58 6.88
N GLY A 2 19.35 -17.52 6.10
CA GLY A 2 19.84 -16.16 6.35
C GLY A 2 19.60 -15.64 7.77
N HIS A 3 18.42 -15.85 8.33
CA HIS A 3 18.12 -15.47 9.73
C HIS A 3 19.02 -16.18 10.77
N CYS A 4 19.43 -17.41 10.48
CA CYS A 4 20.39 -18.10 11.37
C CYS A 4 21.79 -17.45 11.34
N LEU A 5 22.08 -16.68 10.32
CA LEU A 5 23.28 -15.88 10.18
C LEU A 5 23.07 -14.40 10.62
N GLY A 6 21.96 -14.10 11.31
CA GLY A 6 21.65 -12.78 11.79
C GLY A 6 21.17 -11.78 10.72
N LEU A 7 20.92 -12.24 9.49
CA LEU A 7 20.42 -11.37 8.43
C LEU A 7 18.97 -11.00 8.65
N MET A 8 18.62 -9.74 8.42
CA MET A 8 17.26 -9.23 8.41
C MET A 8 16.68 -9.30 6.98
N HIS A 9 15.36 -9.24 6.86
CA HIS A 9 14.73 -9.05 5.56
C HIS A 9 15.17 -7.75 4.91
N ASN A 10 15.41 -7.80 3.59
CA ASN A 10 15.65 -6.62 2.75
C ASN A 10 14.51 -6.47 1.74
N MET A 11 13.47 -5.73 2.12
CA MET A 11 12.28 -5.50 1.30
C MET A 11 12.51 -4.54 0.12
N ALA A 12 13.69 -3.93 0.00
CA ALA A 12 14.03 -3.07 -1.12
C ALA A 12 14.74 -3.81 -2.26
N ALA A 13 15.06 -5.08 -2.08
CA ALA A 13 15.78 -5.83 -3.10
C ALA A 13 14.92 -6.09 -4.35
N SER A 14 13.61 -6.31 -4.20
CA SER A 14 12.67 -6.50 -5.31
C SER A 14 12.66 -5.31 -6.29
N SER A 15 12.81 -4.09 -5.78
CA SER A 15 12.80 -2.86 -6.59
C SER A 15 14.14 -2.53 -7.28
N ALA A 16 15.19 -3.34 -7.07
CA ALA A 16 16.52 -3.06 -7.60
C ALA A 16 16.66 -3.30 -9.12
N PHE A 17 15.84 -4.17 -9.68
CA PHE A 17 15.93 -4.54 -11.09
C PHE A 17 14.83 -3.87 -11.92
N PRO A 18 15.16 -3.38 -13.14
CA PRO A 18 14.15 -2.86 -14.06
C PRO A 18 13.12 -3.93 -14.42
N VAL A 19 11.83 -3.56 -14.41
CA VAL A 19 10.71 -4.47 -14.75
C VAL A 19 10.94 -5.16 -16.11
N ASP A 20 11.44 -4.45 -17.12
CA ASP A 20 11.70 -5.04 -18.45
C ASP A 20 12.77 -6.13 -18.40
N SER A 21 13.76 -6.00 -17.53
CA SER A 21 14.82 -6.98 -17.38
C SER A 21 14.30 -8.32 -16.83
N LEU A 22 13.22 -8.30 -16.06
CA LEU A 22 12.59 -9.49 -15.51
C LEU A 22 11.88 -10.36 -16.58
N ARG A 23 11.70 -9.83 -17.79
CA ARG A 23 11.21 -10.56 -18.96
C ARG A 23 12.34 -11.05 -19.88
N SER A 24 13.58 -10.74 -19.58
CA SER A 24 14.74 -11.17 -20.33
C SER A 24 15.28 -12.50 -19.81
N ALA A 25 15.31 -13.52 -20.67
CA ALA A 25 15.90 -14.81 -20.32
C ALA A 25 17.38 -14.69 -19.93
N SER A 26 18.19 -13.97 -20.72
CA SER A 26 19.61 -13.79 -20.42
C SER A 26 19.83 -13.07 -19.08
N PHE A 27 19.04 -12.05 -18.79
CA PHE A 27 19.13 -11.31 -17.51
C PHE A 27 18.73 -12.20 -16.33
N THR A 28 17.54 -12.80 -16.40
CA THR A 28 16.99 -13.55 -15.25
C THR A 28 17.75 -14.85 -14.98
N GLN A 29 18.34 -15.48 -15.99
CA GLN A 29 19.22 -16.64 -15.80
C GLN A 29 20.56 -16.27 -15.17
N GLN A 30 21.05 -15.05 -15.38
CA GLN A 30 22.31 -14.57 -14.83
C GLN A 30 22.14 -13.92 -13.44
N HIS A 31 21.08 -13.14 -13.24
CA HIS A 31 20.92 -12.27 -12.07
C HIS A 31 19.76 -12.68 -11.15
N GLY A 32 18.94 -13.65 -11.56
CA GLY A 32 17.70 -13.97 -10.83
C GLY A 32 16.62 -12.90 -11.01
N THR A 33 15.68 -12.85 -10.06
CA THR A 33 14.58 -11.90 -10.07
C THR A 33 14.75 -10.75 -9.08
N THR A 34 15.64 -10.92 -8.08
CA THR A 34 16.07 -9.89 -7.12
C THR A 34 17.52 -10.12 -6.74
N PRO A 35 18.25 -9.11 -6.24
CA PRO A 35 19.63 -9.27 -5.79
C PRO A 35 19.78 -9.93 -4.41
N SER A 36 18.70 -10.36 -3.75
CA SER A 36 18.74 -10.97 -2.42
C SER A 36 17.63 -11.98 -2.19
N ILE A 37 17.97 -13.09 -1.52
CA ILE A 37 16.99 -14.05 -0.99
C ILE A 37 16.29 -13.56 0.29
N MET A 38 16.75 -12.44 0.86
CA MET A 38 16.17 -11.87 2.08
C MET A 38 14.97 -10.98 1.80
N ASP A 39 14.55 -10.85 0.55
CA ASP A 39 13.28 -10.27 0.14
C ASP A 39 12.16 -11.31 0.14
N TYR A 40 10.93 -10.88 0.34
CA TYR A 40 9.74 -11.71 0.14
C TYR A 40 9.29 -11.72 -1.33
N ALA A 41 10.21 -11.58 -2.27
CA ALA A 41 9.93 -11.74 -3.68
C ALA A 41 9.40 -13.14 -3.99
N ARG A 42 8.32 -13.20 -4.75
CA ARG A 42 7.66 -14.44 -5.16
C ARG A 42 8.13 -14.92 -6.53
N PHE A 43 7.31 -15.77 -7.15
CA PHE A 43 7.50 -16.14 -8.56
C PHE A 43 7.49 -14.91 -9.45
N ASN A 44 8.22 -14.96 -10.55
CA ASN A 44 8.31 -13.87 -11.52
C ASN A 44 6.97 -13.68 -12.26
N TYR A 45 6.08 -12.89 -11.66
CA TYR A 45 4.76 -12.58 -12.22
C TYR A 45 4.81 -11.54 -13.36
N VAL A 46 5.98 -10.95 -13.61
CA VAL A 46 6.19 -10.00 -14.71
C VAL A 46 6.33 -10.72 -16.03
N ALA A 47 6.86 -11.96 -16.02
CA ALA A 47 6.96 -12.81 -17.22
C ALA A 47 5.57 -13.02 -17.84
N GLN A 48 5.52 -13.02 -19.18
CA GLN A 48 4.27 -13.13 -19.93
C GLN A 48 4.17 -14.48 -20.68
N PRO A 49 2.95 -14.94 -20.97
CA PRO A 49 2.78 -16.08 -21.87
C PRO A 49 3.54 -15.86 -23.18
N GLY A 50 4.45 -16.78 -23.49
CA GLY A 50 5.31 -16.67 -24.68
C GLY A 50 6.74 -16.20 -24.41
N ASP A 51 7.07 -15.66 -23.27
CA ASP A 51 8.45 -15.41 -22.85
C ASP A 51 9.16 -16.77 -22.65
N LYS A 52 10.24 -17.04 -23.41
CA LYS A 52 10.93 -18.30 -23.36
C LYS A 52 12.24 -18.22 -22.60
N GLY A 53 12.48 -19.19 -21.70
CA GLY A 53 13.73 -19.28 -20.92
C GLY A 53 13.87 -18.25 -19.82
N VAL A 54 12.85 -17.46 -19.54
CA VAL A 54 12.80 -16.54 -18.41
C VAL A 54 12.72 -17.35 -17.10
N LYS A 55 13.48 -16.96 -16.09
CA LYS A 55 13.41 -17.57 -14.77
C LYS A 55 12.12 -17.17 -14.06
N LEU A 56 11.33 -18.17 -13.67
CA LEU A 56 10.03 -17.98 -13.00
C LEU A 56 10.09 -18.23 -11.50
N THR A 57 11.12 -18.95 -11.03
CA THR A 57 11.26 -19.33 -9.62
C THR A 57 11.60 -18.14 -8.73
N PRO A 58 11.36 -18.24 -7.40
CA PRO A 58 11.83 -17.27 -6.42
C PRO A 58 13.34 -16.99 -6.55
N PRO A 59 13.84 -15.87 -5.96
CA PRO A 59 15.24 -15.47 -6.10
C PRO A 59 16.22 -16.51 -5.56
N ASP A 60 17.39 -16.57 -6.19
CA ASP A 60 18.58 -17.25 -5.65
C ASP A 60 19.39 -16.30 -4.76
N LEU A 61 20.49 -16.81 -4.20
CA LEU A 61 21.52 -15.97 -3.59
C LEU A 61 22.00 -14.92 -4.59
N GLY A 62 22.02 -13.70 -4.17
CA GLY A 62 22.38 -12.56 -5.01
C GLY A 62 23.54 -11.73 -4.45
N PRO A 63 23.97 -10.71 -5.20
CA PRO A 63 25.12 -9.88 -4.82
C PRO A 63 24.91 -9.12 -3.49
N TYR A 64 23.66 -8.83 -3.10
CA TYR A 64 23.38 -8.24 -1.80
C TYR A 64 23.68 -9.22 -0.66
N ASP A 65 23.32 -10.49 -0.83
CA ASP A 65 23.57 -11.52 0.18
C ASP A 65 25.06 -11.73 0.41
N ASP A 66 25.86 -11.80 -0.67
CA ASP A 66 27.32 -11.87 -0.59
C ASP A 66 27.92 -10.66 0.12
N TYR A 67 27.39 -9.47 -0.19
CA TYR A 67 27.83 -8.21 0.43
C TYR A 67 27.55 -8.20 1.94
N VAL A 68 26.35 -8.60 2.37
CA VAL A 68 25.98 -8.61 3.79
C VAL A 68 26.79 -9.65 4.57
N ILE A 69 27.05 -10.82 3.99
CA ILE A 69 27.93 -11.82 4.58
C ILE A 69 29.37 -11.30 4.70
N LYS A 70 29.90 -10.64 3.67
CA LYS A 70 31.19 -9.97 3.73
C LYS A 70 31.21 -8.96 4.89
N TYR A 71 30.21 -8.09 4.95
CA TYR A 71 30.06 -7.07 5.98
C TYR A 71 30.06 -7.66 7.40
N ALA A 72 29.30 -8.75 7.62
CA ALA A 72 29.08 -9.32 8.95
C ALA A 72 30.20 -10.28 9.41
N TYR A 73 30.92 -10.93 8.48
CA TYR A 73 31.76 -12.08 8.82
C TYR A 73 33.19 -11.99 8.33
N THR A 74 33.61 -10.93 7.62
CA THR A 74 35.01 -10.82 7.21
C THR A 74 35.89 -10.52 8.42
N PRO A 75 36.84 -11.40 8.77
CA PRO A 75 37.81 -11.12 9.82
C PRO A 75 38.74 -9.94 9.43
N LEU A 76 39.04 -9.06 10.36
CA LEU A 76 39.95 -7.89 10.18
C LEU A 76 41.13 -7.94 11.16
N PRO A 77 41.97 -8.97 11.08
CA PRO A 77 43.03 -9.21 12.08
C PRO A 77 44.09 -8.13 12.15
N ASP A 78 44.26 -7.32 11.09
CA ASP A 78 45.25 -6.26 11.00
C ASP A 78 44.78 -4.93 11.61
N LYS A 79 43.56 -4.89 12.18
CA LYS A 79 42.99 -3.69 12.80
C LYS A 79 43.36 -3.63 14.28
N LYS A 80 43.63 -2.41 14.76
CA LYS A 80 44.09 -2.18 16.13
C LYS A 80 43.01 -2.38 17.18
N ASP A 81 41.78 -1.96 16.84
CA ASP A 81 40.62 -1.95 17.71
C ASP A 81 39.32 -1.87 16.90
N MET A 82 38.20 -1.93 17.59
CA MET A 82 36.88 -1.89 17.01
C MET A 82 36.59 -0.62 16.20
N PHE A 83 37.20 0.51 16.50
CA PHE A 83 36.99 1.76 15.77
C PHE A 83 37.72 1.75 14.42
N ASP A 84 38.89 1.07 14.36
CA ASP A 84 39.63 0.90 13.12
C ASP A 84 38.93 -0.14 12.20
N GLU A 85 38.31 -1.19 12.78
CA GLU A 85 37.42 -2.11 12.08
C GLU A 85 36.20 -1.38 11.53
N GLU A 86 35.49 -0.60 12.36
CA GLU A 86 34.31 0.18 11.97
C GLU A 86 34.60 1.08 10.78
N LYS A 87 35.75 1.77 10.78
CA LYS A 87 36.13 2.64 9.67
C LYS A 87 36.28 1.87 8.35
N THR A 88 36.83 0.66 8.41
CA THR A 88 36.96 -0.20 7.21
C THR A 88 35.60 -0.68 6.69
N ILE A 89 34.77 -1.15 7.61
CA ILE A 89 33.41 -1.62 7.28
C ILE A 89 32.55 -0.47 6.70
N ARG A 90 32.66 0.72 7.29
CA ARG A 90 32.00 1.93 6.79
C ARG A 90 32.44 2.27 5.36
N GLY A 91 33.74 2.16 5.07
CA GLY A 91 34.24 2.32 3.70
C GLY A 91 33.55 1.37 2.69
N TRP A 92 33.32 0.12 3.07
CA TRP A 92 32.59 -0.82 2.22
C TRP A 92 31.12 -0.42 1.98
N ILE A 93 30.49 0.19 3.01
CA ILE A 93 29.10 0.71 2.88
C ILE A 93 29.11 1.92 1.94
N ASP A 94 30.02 2.88 2.18
CA ASP A 94 30.10 4.12 1.39
C ASP A 94 30.39 3.86 -0.10
N GLU A 95 31.16 2.79 -0.42
CA GLU A 95 31.41 2.36 -1.81
C GLU A 95 30.12 1.91 -2.55
N LYS A 96 29.09 1.52 -1.80
CA LYS A 96 27.83 0.98 -2.36
C LYS A 96 26.67 1.97 -2.33
N VAL A 97 26.87 3.12 -1.75
CA VAL A 97 25.84 4.17 -1.67
C VAL A 97 25.38 4.59 -3.07
N GLY A 98 24.06 4.59 -3.28
CA GLY A 98 23.44 4.94 -4.56
C GLY A 98 23.27 3.80 -5.54
N ASP A 99 23.84 2.62 -5.28
CA ASP A 99 23.61 1.42 -6.08
C ASP A 99 22.35 0.68 -5.55
N PRO A 100 21.25 0.58 -6.33
CA PRO A 100 20.01 -0.05 -5.89
C PRO A 100 20.18 -1.52 -5.49
N ILE A 101 21.18 -2.22 -6.03
CA ILE A 101 21.46 -3.63 -5.71
C ILE A 101 21.81 -3.80 -4.23
N TYR A 102 22.47 -2.80 -3.62
CA TYR A 102 22.95 -2.85 -2.25
C TYR A 102 22.12 -2.03 -1.28
N ARG A 103 21.00 -1.44 -1.76
CA ARG A 103 20.07 -0.71 -0.91
C ARG A 103 19.40 -1.65 0.08
N TYR A 104 19.34 -1.23 1.35
CA TYR A 104 18.57 -1.91 2.38
C TYR A 104 17.24 -1.21 2.61
N GLY A 105 16.15 -1.99 2.65
CA GLY A 105 14.82 -1.52 3.03
C GLY A 105 14.22 -2.42 4.09
N ARG A 106 13.85 -1.82 5.24
CA ARG A 106 13.23 -2.54 6.34
C ARG A 106 11.81 -2.99 6.00
N GLN A 107 11.38 -4.10 6.58
CA GLN A 107 9.97 -4.49 6.58
C GLN A 107 9.14 -3.44 7.34
N GLN A 108 8.14 -2.90 6.68
CA GLN A 108 7.25 -1.88 7.23
C GLN A 108 5.97 -2.53 7.77
N VAL A 109 6.00 -2.98 9.03
CA VAL A 109 4.94 -3.82 9.61
C VAL A 109 3.71 -3.00 10.04
N ILE A 110 3.90 -1.83 10.65
CA ILE A 110 2.81 -1.05 11.28
C ILE A 110 2.25 0.00 10.33
N ALA A 111 3.13 0.75 9.67
CA ALA A 111 2.74 1.76 8.70
C ALA A 111 3.69 1.70 7.51
N ARG A 112 3.15 1.84 6.31
CA ARG A 112 3.90 1.73 5.07
C ARG A 112 3.99 3.09 4.41
N TYR A 113 5.20 3.56 4.20
CA TYR A 113 5.50 4.85 3.55
C TYR A 113 6.37 4.66 2.32
N ASP A 114 7.35 3.75 2.38
CA ASP A 114 8.24 3.48 1.25
C ASP A 114 7.63 2.43 0.33
N PRO A 115 7.17 2.83 -0.87
CA PRO A 115 6.60 1.89 -1.82
C PRO A 115 7.62 0.90 -2.38
N THR A 116 8.92 1.20 -2.29
CA THR A 116 10.01 0.35 -2.81
C THR A 116 10.59 -0.60 -1.77
N ALA A 117 9.95 -0.73 -0.60
CA ALA A 117 10.36 -1.65 0.45
C ALA A 117 9.12 -2.39 1.00
N ILE A 118 8.46 -3.14 0.13
CA ILE A 118 7.24 -3.89 0.43
C ILE A 118 7.42 -5.37 0.10
N GLU A 119 6.49 -6.19 0.57
CA GLU A 119 6.49 -7.61 0.30
C GLU A 119 5.78 -7.92 -1.02
N GLU A 120 6.29 -8.92 -1.75
CA GLU A 120 5.64 -9.58 -2.87
C GLU A 120 5.52 -8.71 -4.15
N ASP A 121 6.31 -7.64 -4.25
CA ASP A 121 6.49 -6.84 -5.45
C ASP A 121 7.71 -7.30 -6.26
N LEU A 122 7.82 -6.83 -7.49
CA LEU A 122 8.96 -7.03 -8.38
C LEU A 122 9.15 -5.85 -9.33
N GLY A 123 10.40 -5.44 -9.45
CA GLY A 123 10.82 -4.41 -10.37
C GLY A 123 10.69 -2.98 -9.85
N ASP A 124 11.28 -2.07 -10.58
CA ASP A 124 11.40 -0.65 -10.25
C ASP A 124 10.15 0.19 -10.60
N ASP A 125 9.18 -0.41 -11.29
CA ASP A 125 7.94 0.25 -11.75
C ASP A 125 6.71 -0.61 -11.42
N HIS A 126 6.05 -0.29 -10.32
CA HIS A 126 4.86 -1.01 -9.85
C HIS A 126 3.66 -0.90 -10.80
N ILE A 127 3.51 0.20 -11.55
CA ILE A 127 2.44 0.35 -12.54
C ILE A 127 2.65 -0.67 -13.66
N LYS A 128 3.85 -0.72 -14.20
CA LYS A 128 4.19 -1.64 -15.30
C LYS A 128 4.17 -3.10 -14.86
N ALA A 129 4.73 -3.39 -13.68
CA ALA A 129 4.68 -4.73 -13.08
C ALA A 129 3.23 -5.17 -12.81
N GLY A 130 2.40 -4.25 -12.31
CA GLY A 130 0.98 -4.47 -12.09
C GLY A 130 0.21 -4.77 -13.39
N ASP A 131 0.49 -4.03 -14.47
CA ASP A 131 -0.12 -4.27 -15.78
C ASP A 131 0.21 -5.68 -16.29
N TYR A 132 1.47 -6.10 -16.20
CA TYR A 132 1.88 -7.45 -16.58
C TYR A 132 1.23 -8.53 -15.70
N GLY A 133 1.24 -8.33 -14.38
CA GLY A 133 0.63 -9.26 -13.44
C GLY A 133 -0.88 -9.39 -13.65
N ILE A 134 -1.61 -8.29 -13.81
CA ILE A 134 -3.05 -8.30 -14.09
C ILE A 134 -3.34 -8.96 -15.45
N GLY A 135 -2.50 -8.74 -16.46
CA GLY A 135 -2.59 -9.44 -17.74
C GLY A 135 -2.54 -10.95 -17.56
N ASN A 136 -1.62 -11.46 -16.74
CA ASN A 136 -1.52 -12.88 -16.41
C ASN A 136 -2.74 -13.40 -15.64
N LEU A 137 -3.27 -12.62 -14.67
CA LEU A 137 -4.46 -13.03 -13.94
C LEU A 137 -5.70 -13.12 -14.84
N LYS A 138 -5.87 -12.16 -15.75
CA LYS A 138 -6.94 -12.20 -16.77
C LYS A 138 -6.80 -13.45 -17.66
N TYR A 139 -5.58 -13.76 -18.07
CA TYR A 139 -5.29 -14.97 -18.85
C TYR A 139 -5.66 -16.25 -18.07
N VAL A 140 -5.20 -16.37 -16.83
CA VAL A 140 -5.50 -17.54 -15.97
C VAL A 140 -7.00 -17.72 -15.78
N LEU A 141 -7.72 -16.67 -15.38
CA LEU A 141 -9.15 -16.77 -15.12
C LEU A 141 -9.97 -17.03 -16.38
N SER A 142 -9.54 -16.54 -17.54
CA SER A 142 -10.24 -16.81 -18.80
C SER A 142 -10.09 -18.26 -19.28
N HIS A 143 -9.06 -18.99 -18.80
CA HIS A 143 -8.83 -20.40 -19.16
C HIS A 143 -9.19 -21.38 -18.02
N MET A 144 -9.67 -20.88 -16.89
CA MET A 144 -9.89 -21.70 -15.70
C MET A 144 -10.85 -22.87 -15.96
N GLU A 145 -11.97 -22.63 -16.66
CA GLU A 145 -12.95 -23.67 -16.98
C GLU A 145 -12.45 -24.65 -18.07
N GLU A 146 -11.47 -24.24 -18.89
CA GLU A 146 -10.80 -25.13 -19.86
C GLU A 146 -9.79 -26.05 -19.18
N TRP A 147 -9.06 -25.50 -18.20
CA TRP A 147 -7.97 -26.23 -17.54
C TRP A 147 -8.42 -27.15 -16.42
N ILE A 148 -9.58 -26.86 -15.82
CA ILE A 148 -10.13 -27.60 -14.67
C ILE A 148 -11.55 -28.01 -14.98
N THR A 149 -11.74 -29.29 -15.27
CA THR A 149 -13.05 -29.85 -15.65
C THR A 149 -13.88 -30.18 -14.43
N ASP A 150 -15.22 -30.35 -14.60
CA ASP A 150 -16.11 -30.78 -13.53
C ASP A 150 -15.81 -32.21 -13.03
N GLU A 151 -15.16 -33.04 -13.86
CA GLU A 151 -14.72 -34.39 -13.47
C GLU A 151 -13.51 -34.34 -12.50
N GLU A 152 -12.59 -33.40 -12.73
CA GLU A 152 -11.38 -33.21 -11.89
C GLU A 152 -11.69 -32.43 -10.60
N ASP A 153 -12.70 -31.57 -10.63
CA ASP A 153 -13.07 -30.66 -9.53
C ASP A 153 -14.60 -30.65 -9.31
N PRO A 154 -15.20 -31.79 -8.92
CA PRO A 154 -16.65 -31.92 -8.79
C PRO A 154 -17.25 -31.10 -7.65
N ASP A 155 -16.46 -30.73 -6.65
CA ASP A 155 -16.86 -29.89 -5.51
C ASP A 155 -16.45 -28.40 -5.68
N LEU A 156 -15.92 -28.04 -6.84
CA LEU A 156 -15.46 -26.68 -7.19
C LEU A 156 -14.36 -26.11 -6.30
N LYS A 157 -13.67 -26.94 -5.56
CA LYS A 157 -12.66 -26.50 -4.58
C LYS A 157 -11.43 -25.91 -5.26
N ILE A 158 -10.87 -26.60 -6.27
CA ILE A 158 -9.66 -26.18 -6.96
C ILE A 158 -9.90 -24.85 -7.70
N ARG A 159 -11.02 -24.72 -8.42
CA ARG A 159 -11.40 -23.47 -9.11
C ARG A 159 -11.66 -22.33 -8.13
N THR A 160 -12.29 -22.61 -6.99
CA THR A 160 -12.51 -21.61 -5.95
C THR A 160 -11.20 -21.10 -5.35
N GLU A 161 -10.28 -22.01 -5.00
CA GLU A 161 -8.96 -21.66 -4.46
C GLU A 161 -8.14 -20.85 -5.49
N LEU A 162 -8.18 -21.22 -6.77
CA LEU A 162 -7.52 -20.49 -7.85
C LEU A 162 -8.11 -19.08 -8.02
N TYR A 163 -9.44 -18.96 -8.00
CA TYR A 163 -10.14 -17.68 -8.10
C TYR A 163 -9.80 -16.75 -6.93
N GLU A 164 -9.86 -17.25 -5.71
CA GLU A 164 -9.49 -16.50 -4.50
C GLU A 164 -8.01 -16.07 -4.52
N ALA A 165 -7.12 -16.96 -4.95
CA ALA A 165 -5.70 -16.65 -5.11
C ALA A 165 -5.46 -15.55 -6.15
N ALA A 166 -6.16 -15.60 -7.29
CA ALA A 166 -6.09 -14.57 -8.33
C ALA A 166 -6.61 -13.21 -7.83
N ALA A 167 -7.74 -13.20 -7.12
CA ALA A 167 -8.30 -12.00 -6.50
C ALA A 167 -7.35 -11.41 -5.45
N GLY A 168 -6.76 -12.26 -4.59
CA GLY A 168 -5.75 -11.85 -3.62
C GLY A 168 -4.48 -11.28 -4.28
N GLN A 169 -4.05 -11.86 -5.39
CA GLN A 169 -2.88 -11.36 -6.11
C GLN A 169 -3.16 -10.03 -6.82
N PHE A 170 -4.34 -9.85 -7.41
CA PHE A 170 -4.79 -8.56 -7.91
C PHE A 170 -4.75 -7.48 -6.82
N ALA A 171 -5.23 -7.80 -5.62
CA ALA A 171 -5.18 -6.88 -4.49
C ALA A 171 -3.74 -6.45 -4.15
N ARG A 172 -2.75 -7.35 -4.24
CA ARG A 172 -1.34 -7.02 -4.00
C ARG A 172 -0.79 -6.05 -5.04
N TYR A 173 -1.06 -6.28 -6.32
CA TYR A 173 -0.62 -5.38 -7.40
C TYR A 173 -1.21 -3.98 -7.24
N VAL A 174 -2.50 -3.89 -6.96
CA VAL A 174 -3.16 -2.60 -6.73
C VAL A 174 -2.59 -1.89 -5.49
N ASN A 175 -2.32 -2.63 -4.42
CA ASN A 175 -1.76 -2.08 -3.19
C ASN A 175 -0.33 -1.56 -3.40
N ALA A 176 0.51 -2.27 -4.16
CA ALA A 176 1.87 -1.83 -4.47
C ALA A 176 1.87 -0.47 -5.21
N VAL A 177 1.01 -0.33 -6.23
CA VAL A 177 0.86 0.95 -6.94
C VAL A 177 0.27 2.03 -6.05
N MET A 178 -0.70 1.68 -5.20
CA MET A 178 -1.37 2.63 -4.30
C MET A 178 -0.40 3.27 -3.31
N LEU A 179 0.62 2.55 -2.87
CA LEU A 179 1.64 3.06 -1.93
C LEU A 179 2.52 4.17 -2.51
N ASN A 180 2.57 4.35 -3.83
CA ASN A 180 3.22 5.51 -4.42
C ASN A 180 2.50 6.83 -4.08
N VAL A 181 1.19 6.79 -3.84
CA VAL A 181 0.39 7.99 -3.53
C VAL A 181 0.67 8.42 -2.09
N GLY A 182 1.26 9.59 -1.91
CA GLY A 182 1.76 10.04 -0.61
C GLY A 182 2.94 9.21 -0.10
N GLY A 183 3.59 8.45 -0.98
CA GLY A 183 4.73 7.61 -0.66
C GLY A 183 5.99 8.42 -0.36
N ILE A 184 6.86 7.82 0.44
CA ILE A 184 8.14 8.41 0.87
C ILE A 184 9.20 7.33 0.77
N TYR A 185 10.21 7.54 -0.07
CA TYR A 185 11.40 6.71 -0.10
C TYR A 185 12.21 6.93 1.17
N LEU A 186 12.55 5.86 1.86
CA LEU A 186 13.26 5.89 3.12
C LEU A 186 14.69 5.34 2.96
N THR A 187 15.63 5.96 3.60
CA THR A 187 17.05 5.53 3.60
C THR A 187 17.61 5.59 5.01
N ASP A 188 18.20 4.49 5.46
CA ASP A 188 18.86 4.42 6.75
C ASP A 188 20.25 5.09 6.69
N VAL A 189 20.28 6.41 6.73
CA VAL A 189 21.50 7.21 6.78
C VAL A 189 21.62 7.95 8.11
N ASN A 190 22.84 8.23 8.51
CA ASN A 190 23.13 9.05 9.67
C ASN A 190 24.23 10.07 9.33
N SER A 191 24.52 10.97 10.26
CA SER A 191 25.42 12.11 10.03
C SER A 191 26.87 11.75 9.66
N ASN A 192 27.26 10.51 9.83
CA ASN A 192 28.61 10.04 9.59
C ASN A 192 28.73 8.95 8.51
N THR A 193 27.68 8.71 7.75
CA THR A 193 27.67 7.82 6.58
C THR A 193 27.41 8.61 5.30
N ALA A 194 27.97 8.15 4.19
CA ALA A 194 27.62 8.68 2.87
C ALA A 194 26.12 8.40 2.57
N GLY A 195 25.50 9.27 1.80
CA GLY A 195 24.11 9.11 1.37
C GLY A 195 23.36 10.43 1.26
N GLY A 196 22.15 10.34 0.77
CA GLY A 196 21.22 11.46 0.64
C GLY A 196 20.38 11.69 1.90
N PRO A 197 19.27 12.41 1.78
CA PRO A 197 18.32 12.60 2.88
C PRO A 197 17.68 11.27 3.30
N GLN A 198 17.30 11.16 4.58
CA GLN A 198 16.63 9.97 5.12
C GLN A 198 15.24 9.71 4.53
N ALA A 199 14.58 10.76 4.06
CA ALA A 199 13.24 10.69 3.52
C ALA A 199 13.12 11.57 2.27
N VAL A 200 12.60 11.01 1.19
CA VAL A 200 12.35 11.71 -0.07
C VAL A 200 10.94 11.39 -0.54
N SER A 201 10.14 12.40 -0.84
CA SER A 201 8.78 12.17 -1.38
C SER A 201 8.86 11.46 -2.72
N VAL A 202 7.93 10.53 -2.96
CA VAL A 202 7.71 9.98 -4.31
C VAL A 202 7.41 11.14 -5.27
N PRO A 203 7.99 11.16 -6.49
CA PRO A 203 7.76 12.23 -7.45
C PRO A 203 6.27 12.45 -7.73
N LYS A 204 5.84 13.70 -7.78
CA LYS A 204 4.45 14.13 -7.99
C LYS A 204 3.78 13.43 -9.17
N GLU A 205 4.46 13.35 -10.30
CA GLU A 205 3.91 12.74 -11.51
C GLU A 205 3.68 11.21 -11.34
N LEU A 206 4.54 10.53 -10.59
CA LEU A 206 4.34 9.12 -10.27
C LEU A 206 3.17 8.93 -9.31
N GLN A 207 3.01 9.80 -8.31
CA GLN A 207 1.84 9.78 -7.42
C GLN A 207 0.54 9.94 -8.21
N ARG A 208 0.48 10.90 -9.14
CA ARG A 208 -0.68 11.14 -10.03
C ARG A 208 -0.96 9.98 -10.96
N ALA A 209 0.07 9.44 -11.59
CA ALA A 209 -0.06 8.28 -12.47
C ALA A 209 -0.60 7.07 -11.70
N SER A 210 -0.11 6.84 -10.49
CA SER A 210 -0.55 5.77 -9.60
C SER A 210 -2.01 5.93 -9.16
N LEU A 211 -2.42 7.16 -8.78
CA LEU A 211 -3.81 7.48 -8.47
C LEU A 211 -4.74 7.13 -9.63
N LYS A 212 -4.38 7.59 -10.83
CA LYS A 212 -5.15 7.35 -12.04
C LYS A 212 -5.24 5.85 -12.37
N TRP A 213 -4.12 5.15 -12.26
CA TRP A 213 -4.04 3.72 -12.54
C TRP A 213 -4.91 2.91 -11.58
N VAL A 214 -4.80 3.14 -10.27
CA VAL A 214 -5.59 2.43 -9.24
C VAL A 214 -7.09 2.62 -9.48
N LEU A 215 -7.53 3.85 -9.71
CA LEU A 215 -8.96 4.12 -9.97
C LEU A 215 -9.43 3.52 -11.31
N ALA A 216 -8.56 3.41 -12.32
CA ALA A 216 -8.88 2.71 -13.55
C ALA A 216 -9.08 1.21 -13.31
N GLN A 217 -8.22 0.56 -12.51
CA GLN A 217 -8.37 -0.86 -12.15
C GLN A 217 -9.67 -1.08 -11.36
N MET A 218 -10.05 -0.17 -10.48
CA MET A 218 -11.32 -0.27 -9.73
C MET A 218 -12.56 -0.13 -10.64
N LYS A 219 -12.48 0.67 -11.70
CA LYS A 219 -13.56 0.81 -12.69
C LYS A 219 -13.65 -0.41 -13.61
N ASP A 220 -12.51 -0.99 -13.99
CA ASP A 220 -12.38 -2.13 -14.92
C ASP A 220 -12.06 -3.44 -14.17
N SER A 221 -12.86 -3.80 -13.19
CA SER A 221 -12.69 -5.05 -12.44
C SER A 221 -13.73 -6.13 -12.76
N ALA A 222 -14.54 -5.96 -13.82
CA ALA A 222 -15.56 -6.93 -14.23
C ALA A 222 -14.98 -8.30 -14.63
N TRP A 223 -13.73 -8.35 -15.07
CA TRP A 223 -13.02 -9.60 -15.35
C TRP A 223 -12.80 -10.50 -14.11
N LEU A 224 -12.88 -9.93 -12.91
CA LEU A 224 -12.88 -10.69 -11.64
C LEU A 224 -14.24 -11.35 -11.36
N GLU A 225 -15.29 -10.97 -12.05
CA GLU A 225 -16.58 -11.65 -11.96
C GLU A 225 -16.45 -12.97 -12.74
N GLN A 226 -16.68 -14.09 -12.08
CA GLN A 226 -16.58 -15.42 -12.69
C GLN A 226 -17.95 -16.12 -12.59
N PRO A 227 -18.95 -15.72 -13.39
CA PRO A 227 -20.31 -16.26 -13.28
C PRO A 227 -20.39 -17.77 -13.49
N ALA A 228 -19.56 -18.34 -14.36
CA ALA A 228 -19.49 -19.77 -14.58
C ALA A 228 -19.19 -20.58 -13.30
N LEU A 229 -18.34 -20.02 -12.43
CA LEU A 229 -18.02 -20.59 -11.12
C LEU A 229 -19.03 -20.13 -10.05
N THR A 230 -19.29 -18.84 -9.97
CA THR A 230 -19.97 -18.22 -8.82
C THR A 230 -21.47 -18.55 -8.81
N GLU A 231 -22.12 -18.76 -9.96
CA GLU A 231 -23.50 -19.22 -10.06
C GLU A 231 -23.70 -20.66 -9.55
N LYS A 232 -22.64 -21.46 -9.51
CA LYS A 232 -22.66 -22.83 -8.96
C LYS A 232 -22.50 -22.83 -7.44
N LEU A 233 -22.10 -21.74 -6.82
CA LEU A 233 -21.83 -21.64 -5.37
C LEU A 233 -23.05 -21.06 -4.65
N PRO A 234 -23.59 -21.72 -3.61
CA PRO A 234 -24.89 -21.36 -3.01
C PRO A 234 -24.87 -20.03 -2.22
N LEU A 235 -23.71 -19.58 -1.77
CA LEU A 235 -23.53 -18.33 -1.00
C LEU A 235 -22.25 -17.61 -1.46
N HIS A 236 -22.22 -17.27 -2.75
CA HIS A 236 -21.07 -16.60 -3.31
C HIS A 236 -20.95 -15.16 -2.83
N VAL A 237 -19.73 -14.77 -2.47
CA VAL A 237 -19.37 -13.38 -2.20
C VAL A 237 -18.72 -12.80 -3.43
N ASP A 238 -19.26 -11.69 -3.94
CA ASP A 238 -18.64 -10.95 -5.05
C ASP A 238 -17.29 -10.35 -4.60
N LEU A 239 -16.20 -11.05 -4.93
CA LEU A 239 -14.84 -10.60 -4.58
C LEU A 239 -14.49 -9.28 -5.29
N SER A 240 -15.02 -9.02 -6.48
CA SER A 240 -14.79 -7.75 -7.17
C SER A 240 -15.40 -6.58 -6.42
N PHE A 241 -16.58 -6.77 -5.82
CA PHE A 241 -17.21 -5.78 -4.96
C PHE A 241 -16.41 -5.55 -3.67
N ILE A 242 -15.99 -6.63 -2.98
CA ILE A 242 -15.23 -6.53 -1.73
C ILE A 242 -13.91 -5.79 -1.97
N LEU A 243 -13.19 -6.12 -3.03
CA LEU A 243 -11.93 -5.46 -3.36
C LEU A 243 -12.13 -3.99 -3.65
N ARG A 244 -13.12 -3.64 -4.50
CA ARG A 244 -13.49 -2.23 -4.75
C ARG A 244 -13.82 -1.50 -3.46
N PHE A 245 -14.63 -2.10 -2.61
CA PHE A 245 -15.03 -1.53 -1.32
C PHE A 245 -13.82 -1.26 -0.44
N ASN A 246 -12.96 -2.25 -0.23
CA ASN A 246 -11.81 -2.11 0.64
C ASN A 246 -10.80 -1.08 0.12
N PHE A 247 -10.48 -1.11 -1.18
CA PHE A 247 -9.56 -0.15 -1.78
C PHE A 247 -10.10 1.27 -1.74
N CYS A 248 -11.35 1.49 -2.15
CA CYS A 248 -11.93 2.82 -2.13
C CYS A 248 -12.00 3.39 -0.71
N ARG A 249 -12.40 2.58 0.28
CA ARG A 249 -12.44 3.01 1.67
C ARG A 249 -11.06 3.47 2.17
N THR A 250 -10.03 2.70 1.89
CA THR A 250 -8.65 3.03 2.29
C THR A 250 -8.15 4.23 1.50
N PHE A 251 -8.31 4.21 0.20
CA PHE A 251 -7.73 5.16 -0.73
C PHE A 251 -8.25 6.58 -0.54
N PHE A 252 -9.55 6.74 -0.30
CA PHE A 252 -10.12 8.06 -0.06
C PHE A 252 -9.61 8.72 1.24
N THR A 253 -8.96 7.97 2.11
CA THR A 253 -8.30 8.50 3.32
C THR A 253 -6.81 8.77 3.17
N TYR A 254 -6.22 8.53 2.00
CA TYR A 254 -4.78 8.71 1.72
C TYR A 254 -4.31 10.16 1.73
N TYR A 255 -5.23 11.13 1.79
CA TYR A 255 -4.87 12.55 1.94
C TYR A 255 -3.88 12.80 3.07
N LYS A 256 -3.87 11.97 4.12
CA LYS A 256 -2.91 12.06 5.24
C LYS A 256 -1.49 11.75 4.78
N ASN A 257 -1.33 10.70 3.99
CA ASN A 257 -0.03 10.32 3.43
C ASN A 257 0.44 11.39 2.43
N VAL A 258 -0.47 11.89 1.59
CA VAL A 258 -0.18 12.99 0.65
C VAL A 258 0.22 14.26 1.41
N THR A 259 -0.47 14.60 2.50
CA THR A 259 -0.10 15.73 3.36
C THR A 259 1.31 15.56 3.89
N LEU A 260 1.65 14.36 4.40
CA LEU A 260 2.97 14.08 4.93
C LEU A 260 4.05 14.23 3.85
N SER A 261 3.91 13.55 2.72
CA SER A 261 4.90 13.58 1.66
C SER A 261 5.07 14.97 1.06
N SER A 262 3.99 15.79 1.03
CA SER A 262 4.06 17.17 0.53
C SER A 262 4.94 18.09 1.37
N HIS A 263 5.12 17.80 2.67
CA HIS A 263 5.97 18.62 3.54
C HIS A 263 7.47 18.42 3.33
N ILE A 264 7.86 17.32 2.70
CA ILE A 264 9.28 17.00 2.46
C ILE A 264 9.66 17.06 0.98
N ALA A 265 8.72 17.42 0.12
CA ALA A 265 8.92 17.49 -1.33
C ALA A 265 9.30 18.92 -1.77
N ASP A 266 10.25 19.02 -2.71
CA ASP A 266 10.58 20.28 -3.38
C ASP A 266 9.45 20.69 -4.36
N ASP A 267 8.87 19.72 -5.09
CA ASP A 267 7.66 19.89 -5.90
C ASP A 267 6.53 19.01 -5.34
N PRO A 268 5.76 19.54 -4.37
CA PRO A 268 4.80 18.74 -3.64
C PRO A 268 3.56 18.38 -4.48
N TYR A 269 3.12 17.14 -4.36
CA TYR A 269 1.73 16.78 -4.67
C TYR A 269 0.88 17.18 -3.47
N THR A 270 0.20 18.31 -3.57
CA THR A 270 -0.53 18.86 -2.44
C THR A 270 -1.84 18.11 -2.14
N PRO A 271 -2.33 18.11 -0.89
CA PRO A 271 -3.64 17.54 -0.57
C PRO A 271 -4.79 18.12 -1.41
N GLN A 272 -4.69 19.41 -1.80
CA GLN A 272 -5.67 20.05 -2.68
C GLN A 272 -5.61 19.46 -4.09
N GLU A 273 -4.42 19.30 -4.69
CA GLU A 273 -4.27 18.67 -6.00
C GLU A 273 -4.74 17.23 -6.01
N TYR A 274 -4.42 16.47 -4.95
CA TYR A 274 -4.92 15.11 -4.77
C TYR A 274 -6.45 15.05 -4.76
N MET A 275 -7.10 15.96 -4.03
CA MET A 275 -8.56 16.00 -3.96
C MET A 275 -9.18 16.43 -5.28
N ASP A 276 -8.54 17.34 -6.01
CA ASP A 276 -8.98 17.76 -7.35
C ASP A 276 -8.85 16.64 -8.37
N ASP A 277 -7.76 15.89 -8.34
CA ASP A 277 -7.56 14.72 -9.20
C ASP A 277 -8.56 13.61 -8.87
N LEU A 278 -8.79 13.30 -7.59
CA LEU A 278 -9.84 12.38 -7.15
C LEU A 278 -11.21 12.78 -7.69
N TYR A 279 -11.62 14.03 -7.48
CA TYR A 279 -12.88 14.54 -7.98
C TYR A 279 -13.00 14.37 -9.50
N ASN A 280 -11.97 14.77 -10.25
CA ASN A 280 -11.99 14.71 -11.71
C ASN A 280 -12.05 13.27 -12.23
N ILE A 281 -11.34 12.32 -11.60
CA ILE A 281 -11.31 10.91 -12.03
C ILE A 281 -12.60 10.17 -11.61
N VAL A 282 -13.05 10.35 -10.36
CA VAL A 282 -14.23 9.66 -9.82
C VAL A 282 -15.51 10.14 -10.52
N PHE A 283 -15.63 11.43 -10.78
CA PHE A 283 -16.82 12.04 -11.39
C PHE A 283 -16.67 12.30 -12.89
N GLU A 284 -15.68 11.73 -13.56
CA GLU A 284 -15.40 11.98 -14.98
C GLU A 284 -16.65 11.82 -15.89
N SER A 285 -17.37 10.71 -15.75
CA SER A 285 -18.59 10.44 -16.53
C SER A 285 -19.69 11.45 -16.20
N THR A 286 -19.87 11.80 -14.93
CA THR A 286 -20.82 12.81 -14.49
C THR A 286 -20.46 14.20 -15.03
N ILE A 287 -19.18 14.58 -14.95
CA ILE A 287 -18.68 15.87 -15.48
C ILE A 287 -18.93 15.97 -16.99
N LYS A 288 -18.66 14.88 -17.72
CA LYS A 288 -18.85 14.82 -19.17
C LYS A 288 -20.31 14.58 -19.60
N GLY A 289 -21.26 14.39 -18.66
CA GLY A 289 -22.66 14.13 -18.94
C GLY A 289 -22.91 12.76 -19.60
N ARG A 290 -22.03 11.80 -19.38
CA ARG A 290 -22.15 10.41 -19.87
C ARG A 290 -22.92 9.55 -18.86
N PRO A 291 -23.55 8.44 -19.29
CA PRO A 291 -24.09 7.44 -18.38
C PRO A 291 -23.02 6.95 -17.37
N VAL A 292 -23.44 6.74 -16.14
CA VAL A 292 -22.56 6.27 -15.06
C VAL A 292 -22.72 4.75 -14.91
N SER A 293 -21.64 4.00 -15.10
CA SER A 293 -21.64 2.53 -14.98
C SER A 293 -21.92 2.06 -13.54
N PRO A 294 -22.33 0.80 -13.32
CA PRO A 294 -22.51 0.25 -11.97
C PRO A 294 -21.25 0.41 -11.08
N SER A 295 -20.06 0.12 -11.63
CA SER A 295 -18.79 0.29 -10.91
C SER A 295 -18.54 1.75 -10.54
N GLU A 296 -18.74 2.68 -11.48
CA GLU A 296 -18.59 4.11 -11.21
C GLU A 296 -19.59 4.61 -10.16
N ARG A 297 -20.84 4.13 -10.22
CA ARG A 297 -21.85 4.48 -9.19
C ARG A 297 -21.42 4.05 -7.79
N LEU A 298 -20.85 2.85 -7.68
CA LEU A 298 -20.31 2.36 -6.41
C LEU A 298 -19.18 3.24 -5.90
N ILE A 299 -18.18 3.52 -6.75
CA ILE A 299 -17.01 4.34 -6.40
C ILE A 299 -17.44 5.77 -6.01
N GLN A 300 -18.34 6.39 -6.80
CA GLN A 300 -18.87 7.72 -6.50
C GLN A 300 -19.60 7.78 -5.16
N ARG A 301 -20.44 6.78 -4.87
CA ARG A 301 -21.15 6.71 -3.60
C ARG A 301 -20.18 6.56 -2.43
N MET A 302 -19.22 5.67 -2.55
CA MET A 302 -18.23 5.45 -1.49
C MET A 302 -17.38 6.69 -1.23
N PHE A 303 -17.03 7.43 -2.30
CA PHE A 303 -16.30 8.69 -2.15
C PHE A 303 -17.15 9.74 -1.41
N VAL A 304 -18.43 9.88 -1.79
CA VAL A 304 -19.36 10.79 -1.13
C VAL A 304 -19.55 10.42 0.34
N ASP A 305 -19.74 9.14 0.66
CA ASP A 305 -19.92 8.67 2.03
C ASP A 305 -18.67 8.96 2.87
N ALA A 306 -17.48 8.63 2.38
CA ALA A 306 -16.21 8.92 3.06
C ALA A 306 -15.97 10.44 3.24
N ALA A 307 -16.26 11.22 2.20
CA ALA A 307 -16.10 12.67 2.24
C ALA A 307 -17.12 13.35 3.18
N ALA A 308 -18.35 12.84 3.24
CA ALA A 308 -19.38 13.31 4.15
C ALA A 308 -19.02 13.00 5.62
N ASP A 309 -18.50 11.80 5.88
CA ASP A 309 -18.05 11.41 7.22
C ASP A 309 -16.94 12.31 7.75
N VAL A 310 -15.90 12.56 6.95
CA VAL A 310 -14.80 13.44 7.34
C VAL A 310 -15.27 14.89 7.55
N ALA A 311 -16.13 15.41 6.64
CA ALA A 311 -16.63 16.77 6.73
C ALA A 311 -17.55 17.00 7.95
N SER A 312 -18.31 15.97 8.36
CA SER A 312 -19.26 16.03 9.48
C SER A 312 -18.64 15.64 10.82
N SER A 313 -17.47 15.00 10.84
CA SER A 313 -16.80 14.63 12.08
C SER A 313 -16.51 15.89 12.90
N GLU A 314 -17.05 15.96 14.11
CA GLU A 314 -16.61 16.98 15.06
C GLU A 314 -15.10 16.80 15.28
N ALA A 315 -14.33 17.85 15.00
CA ALA A 315 -12.93 17.86 15.36
C ALA A 315 -12.89 17.67 16.89
N LYS A 316 -12.57 16.47 17.35
CA LYS A 316 -12.28 16.25 18.76
C LYS A 316 -11.18 17.24 19.11
N ARG A 317 -11.53 18.28 19.90
CA ARG A 317 -10.58 19.30 20.35
C ARG A 317 -9.46 18.56 21.07
N MET A 318 -8.34 18.44 20.40
CA MET A 318 -7.14 17.86 20.98
C MET A 318 -6.65 18.80 22.08
N LYS A 319 -6.68 18.31 23.31
CA LYS A 319 -5.94 18.99 24.38
C LYS A 319 -4.46 18.81 24.08
N LEU A 320 -3.73 19.90 23.96
CA LEU A 320 -2.30 19.92 23.58
C LEU A 320 -1.39 19.07 24.50
N GLY A 321 -1.84 18.76 25.72
CA GLY A 321 -1.10 17.97 26.71
C GLY A 321 -1.36 16.45 26.69
N GLY A 322 -2.22 15.94 25.80
CA GLY A 322 -2.58 14.51 25.74
C GLY A 322 -2.34 13.87 24.38
N ILE A 323 -1.50 14.47 23.53
CA ILE A 323 -1.33 14.02 22.14
C ILE A 323 -0.76 12.60 22.08
N ALA A 324 0.23 12.28 22.88
CA ALA A 324 0.82 10.94 22.92
C ALA A 324 -0.17 9.90 23.45
N GLU A 325 -0.90 10.21 24.54
CA GLU A 325 -1.88 9.30 25.16
C GLU A 325 -3.15 9.11 24.30
N ALA A 326 -3.59 10.14 23.56
CA ALA A 326 -4.80 10.06 22.75
C ALA A 326 -4.64 9.23 21.46
N TYR A 327 -3.41 8.94 21.06
CA TYR A 327 -3.11 8.29 19.78
C TYR A 327 -2.19 7.08 19.86
N ALA A 328 -1.63 6.80 21.03
CA ALA A 328 -0.95 5.54 21.24
C ALA A 328 -2.00 4.41 21.20
N PRO A 329 -1.90 3.43 20.29
CA PRO A 329 -2.82 2.29 20.30
C PRO A 329 -2.63 1.51 21.59
N SER A 330 -3.72 1.00 22.14
CA SER A 330 -3.66 0.03 23.24
C SER A 330 -3.01 -1.26 22.78
N VAL A 331 -2.55 -2.07 23.72
CA VAL A 331 -1.99 -3.41 23.41
C VAL A 331 -2.99 -4.24 22.59
N ASP A 332 -4.28 -4.15 22.88
CA ASP A 332 -5.31 -4.86 22.15
C ASP A 332 -5.50 -4.30 20.72
N GLU A 333 -5.36 -2.99 20.52
CA GLU A 333 -5.39 -2.39 19.19
C GLU A 333 -4.16 -2.78 18.37
N ILE A 334 -2.99 -2.95 18.99
CA ILE A 334 -1.78 -3.50 18.35
C ILE A 334 -1.99 -4.98 17.95
N ALA A 335 -2.62 -5.77 18.82
CA ALA A 335 -2.95 -7.17 18.55
C ALA A 335 -3.95 -7.31 17.37
N LEU A 336 -4.97 -6.44 17.30
CA LEU A 336 -5.95 -6.41 16.22
C LEU A 336 -5.35 -6.02 14.86
N LEU A 337 -4.19 -5.35 14.83
CA LEU A 337 -3.48 -5.01 13.58
C LEU A 337 -2.79 -6.22 12.93
N GLY A 338 -3.01 -7.43 13.44
CA GLY A 338 -2.61 -8.68 12.78
C GLY A 338 -1.21 -9.18 13.11
N LEU A 339 -0.60 -8.66 14.16
CA LEU A 339 0.68 -9.19 14.68
C LEU A 339 0.54 -10.58 15.32
N ASP A 340 -0.68 -11.11 15.46
CA ASP A 340 -0.96 -12.35 16.20
C ASP A 340 -1.32 -13.56 15.32
N ARG A 341 -0.65 -13.75 14.19
CA ARG A 341 -0.82 -15.03 13.45
C ARG A 341 0.05 -16.19 13.95
N SER A 342 0.93 -15.98 14.93
CA SER A 342 1.93 -16.98 15.33
C SER A 342 1.91 -17.39 16.81
N GLY A 343 0.98 -16.88 17.63
CA GLY A 343 0.96 -17.12 19.09
C GLY A 343 2.22 -16.61 19.83
N ILE A 344 3.13 -15.96 19.12
CA ILE A 344 4.35 -15.37 19.69
C ILE A 344 3.98 -14.07 20.42
N VAL A 345 3.00 -13.34 19.90
CA VAL A 345 2.59 -12.04 20.43
C VAL A 345 1.95 -12.19 21.82
N GLU A 346 1.12 -13.22 22.04
CA GLU A 346 0.47 -13.44 23.33
C GLU A 346 1.50 -13.64 24.47
N ARG A 347 2.62 -14.30 24.19
CA ARG A 347 3.69 -14.51 25.18
C ARG A 347 4.38 -13.21 25.59
N TYR A 348 4.40 -12.21 24.72
CA TYR A 348 4.99 -10.89 24.96
C TYR A 348 3.96 -9.85 25.39
N LEU A 349 2.68 -10.01 25.01
CA LEU A 349 1.63 -9.04 25.32
C LEU A 349 1.11 -9.14 26.76
N GLY A 350 1.20 -10.31 27.42
CA GLY A 350 0.75 -10.46 28.81
C GLY A 350 1.36 -9.42 29.74
N PRO A 351 2.69 -9.34 29.87
CA PRO A 351 3.36 -8.33 30.71
C PRO A 351 3.07 -6.89 30.27
N LEU A 352 2.83 -6.67 28.98
CA LEU A 352 2.50 -5.36 28.45
C LEU A 352 1.07 -4.94 28.79
N ARG A 353 0.11 -5.87 28.79
CA ARG A 353 -1.25 -5.63 29.26
C ARG A 353 -1.30 -5.28 30.75
N GLU A 354 -0.55 -6.01 31.57
CA GLU A 354 -0.42 -5.70 33.00
C GLU A 354 0.10 -4.29 33.23
N ALA A 355 1.11 -3.85 32.47
CA ALA A 355 1.64 -2.50 32.52
C ALA A 355 0.61 -1.44 32.06
N GLU A 356 -0.23 -1.75 31.09
CA GLU A 356 -1.29 -0.86 30.62
C GLU A 356 -2.45 -0.78 31.64
N GLU A 357 -2.77 -1.85 32.34
CA GLU A 357 -3.73 -1.85 33.45
C GLU A 357 -3.25 -1.00 34.65
N GLU A 358 -1.96 -1.07 34.96
CA GLU A 358 -1.37 -0.31 36.06
C GLU A 358 -1.22 1.18 35.77
N HIS A 359 -0.80 1.53 34.55
CA HIS A 359 -0.41 2.90 34.18
C HIS A 359 -1.39 3.63 33.25
N GLY A 360 -2.43 2.95 32.79
CA GLY A 360 -3.46 3.50 31.92
C GLY A 360 -3.25 3.19 30.43
N LYS A 361 -4.34 3.28 29.68
CA LYS A 361 -4.41 3.00 28.24
C LYS A 361 -3.41 3.85 27.45
N GLY A 362 -2.61 3.21 26.61
CA GLY A 362 -1.59 3.88 25.80
C GLY A 362 -0.22 4.04 26.47
N TYR A 363 -0.08 3.65 27.74
CA TYR A 363 1.22 3.70 28.43
C TYR A 363 2.29 2.86 27.72
N VAL A 364 1.96 1.63 27.42
CA VAL A 364 2.91 0.71 26.72
C VAL A 364 3.31 1.26 25.37
N ALA A 365 2.34 1.75 24.59
CA ALA A 365 2.63 2.35 23.30
C ALA A 365 3.51 3.60 23.44
N SER A 366 3.35 4.42 24.49
CA SER A 366 4.20 5.57 24.76
C SER A 366 5.63 5.18 25.12
N GLN A 367 5.83 4.08 25.85
CA GLN A 367 7.15 3.55 26.20
C GLN A 367 7.83 2.90 24.99
N LEU A 368 7.10 2.10 24.23
CA LEU A 368 7.58 1.51 22.98
C LEU A 368 7.92 2.57 21.93
N TRP A 369 7.20 3.70 21.95
CA TRP A 369 7.47 4.86 21.11
C TRP A 369 8.87 5.44 21.30
N ASN A 370 9.35 5.44 22.54
CA ASN A 370 10.70 5.90 22.89
C ASN A 370 11.74 4.77 22.83
N SER A 371 11.35 3.53 22.47
CA SER A 371 12.27 2.42 22.35
C SER A 371 12.85 2.34 20.93
N ASP A 372 14.12 1.99 20.82
CA ASP A 372 14.80 1.82 19.52
C ASP A 372 14.12 0.77 18.62
N ALA A 373 13.44 -0.20 19.21
CA ALA A 373 12.76 -1.26 18.47
C ALA A 373 11.54 -0.77 17.68
N LEU A 374 10.80 0.23 18.18
CA LEU A 374 9.65 0.83 17.49
C LEU A 374 9.96 2.21 16.90
N SER A 375 10.90 2.94 17.45
CA SER A 375 11.39 4.19 16.84
C SER A 375 12.07 3.94 15.50
N SER A 376 12.56 2.73 15.27
CA SER A 376 12.99 2.29 13.95
C SER A 376 11.84 2.06 12.96
N GLY A 377 10.60 2.02 13.41
CA GLY A 377 9.42 2.06 12.54
C GLY A 377 9.05 3.52 12.23
N TYR A 378 9.61 4.09 11.19
CA TYR A 378 9.40 5.49 10.75
C TYR A 378 7.95 5.98 10.82
N GLY A 379 6.98 5.06 10.68
CA GLY A 379 5.58 5.35 10.60
C GLY A 379 4.97 6.07 11.80
N TRP A 380 5.42 5.80 12.99
CA TRP A 380 4.84 6.36 14.21
C TRP A 380 5.13 7.85 14.38
N GLN A 381 6.36 8.25 14.18
CA GLN A 381 6.80 9.66 14.32
C GLN A 381 6.05 10.56 13.34
N TYR A 382 5.89 10.12 12.10
CA TYR A 382 5.19 10.87 11.07
C TYR A 382 3.69 10.98 11.34
N ASN A 383 3.04 9.95 11.84
CA ASN A 383 1.62 9.98 12.19
C ASN A 383 1.30 11.00 13.29
N VAL A 384 2.19 11.20 14.26
CA VAL A 384 2.00 12.22 15.30
C VAL A 384 2.07 13.63 14.72
N GLN A 385 3.03 13.90 13.86
CA GLN A 385 3.20 15.21 13.24
C GLN A 385 2.03 15.60 12.35
N LEU A 386 1.50 14.66 11.56
CA LEU A 386 0.36 14.89 10.68
C LEU A 386 -0.90 15.34 11.40
N ARG A 387 -1.14 14.83 12.59
CA ARG A 387 -2.37 15.13 13.32
C ARG A 387 -2.44 16.56 13.86
N SER A 388 -1.30 17.20 14.04
CA SER A 388 -1.23 18.61 14.49
C SER A 388 -1.55 19.61 13.38
N ILE A 389 -1.55 19.20 12.11
CA ILE A 389 -1.75 20.05 10.94
C ILE A 389 -2.87 19.54 10.02
N ASP A 390 -3.80 18.75 10.56
CA ASP A 390 -4.90 18.17 9.79
C ASP A 390 -5.95 19.23 9.40
N GLU A 391 -5.86 19.74 8.19
CA GLU A 391 -6.86 20.61 7.55
C GLU A 391 -7.88 19.85 6.69
N SER A 392 -7.92 18.53 6.81
CA SER A 392 -8.76 17.65 5.99
C SER A 392 -10.23 18.05 5.95
N ARG A 393 -10.78 18.54 7.07
CA ARG A 393 -12.18 18.95 7.13
C ARG A 393 -12.51 20.03 6.09
N ALA A 394 -11.66 21.04 5.95
CA ALA A 394 -11.87 22.11 4.96
C ALA A 394 -11.82 21.56 3.52
N LEU A 395 -10.86 20.67 3.22
CA LEU A 395 -10.75 20.01 1.92
C LEU A 395 -12.02 19.21 1.58
N PHE A 396 -12.50 18.41 2.54
CA PHE A 396 -13.68 17.56 2.33
C PHE A 396 -14.98 18.38 2.26
N VAL A 397 -15.13 19.45 3.02
CA VAL A 397 -16.27 20.38 2.89
C VAL A 397 -16.29 21.00 1.49
N ASN A 398 -15.14 21.47 1.01
CA ASN A 398 -15.02 22.09 -0.32
C ASN A 398 -15.34 21.11 -1.45
N VAL A 399 -14.82 19.87 -1.40
CA VAL A 399 -15.11 18.87 -2.44
C VAL A 399 -16.59 18.45 -2.39
N ASN A 400 -17.18 18.29 -1.21
CA ASN A 400 -18.60 17.97 -1.05
C ASN A 400 -19.51 19.05 -1.65
N ASP A 401 -19.22 20.33 -1.43
CA ASP A 401 -19.96 21.44 -2.06
C ASP A 401 -19.83 21.40 -3.59
N ARG A 402 -18.62 21.15 -4.08
CA ARG A 402 -18.35 21.02 -5.53
C ARG A 402 -19.12 19.86 -6.16
N ILE A 403 -19.14 18.69 -5.50
CA ILE A 403 -19.91 17.50 -5.95
C ILE A 403 -21.41 17.84 -5.93
N LEU A 404 -21.91 18.44 -4.86
CA LEU A 404 -23.32 18.79 -4.74
C LEU A 404 -23.76 19.73 -5.89
N LYS A 405 -22.97 20.75 -6.21
CA LYS A 405 -23.23 21.65 -7.33
C LYS A 405 -23.25 20.90 -8.68
N LEU A 406 -22.29 20.00 -8.90
CA LEU A 406 -22.24 19.17 -10.11
C LEU A 406 -23.52 18.30 -10.23
N LEU A 407 -23.86 17.55 -9.17
CA LEU A 407 -25.00 16.63 -9.18
C LEU A 407 -26.34 17.38 -9.40
N ARG A 408 -26.54 18.52 -8.74
CA ARG A 408 -27.71 19.39 -8.94
C ARG A 408 -27.83 19.88 -10.38
N SER A 409 -26.72 20.14 -11.05
CA SER A 409 -26.71 20.55 -12.47
C SER A 409 -27.06 19.38 -13.41
N ARG A 410 -26.71 18.17 -13.06
CA ARG A 410 -26.84 16.97 -13.91
C ARG A 410 -28.13 16.15 -13.68
N VAL A 411 -28.70 16.17 -12.46
CA VAL A 411 -29.83 15.34 -12.08
C VAL A 411 -31.09 15.59 -12.94
N LYS A 412 -31.26 16.81 -13.45
CA LYS A 412 -32.44 17.17 -14.28
C LYS A 412 -32.43 16.48 -15.65
N SER A 413 -31.24 16.29 -16.23
CA SER A 413 -31.05 15.64 -17.53
C SER A 413 -30.79 14.13 -17.43
N ALA A 414 -30.51 13.63 -16.24
CA ALA A 414 -30.28 12.21 -15.99
C ALA A 414 -31.60 11.41 -15.99
N THR A 415 -31.53 10.15 -16.38
CA THR A 415 -32.68 9.21 -16.42
C THR A 415 -32.35 7.91 -15.70
N GLY A 416 -33.39 7.14 -15.37
CA GLY A 416 -33.28 5.79 -14.80
C GLY A 416 -32.38 5.74 -13.54
N GLU A 417 -31.52 4.74 -13.47
CA GLU A 417 -30.61 4.48 -12.34
C GLU A 417 -29.61 5.61 -12.09
N THR A 418 -29.11 6.26 -13.15
CA THR A 418 -28.21 7.40 -12.99
C THR A 418 -28.88 8.57 -12.27
N ARG A 419 -30.17 8.83 -12.57
CA ARG A 419 -30.92 9.87 -11.86
C ARG A 419 -31.14 9.51 -10.38
N ALA A 420 -31.55 8.27 -10.11
CA ALA A 420 -31.73 7.79 -8.73
C ALA A 420 -30.41 7.85 -7.94
N HIS A 421 -29.31 7.47 -8.57
CA HIS A 421 -27.96 7.57 -7.99
C HIS A 421 -27.59 9.02 -7.61
N TYR A 422 -27.79 9.98 -8.52
CA TYR A 422 -27.53 11.39 -8.22
C TYR A 422 -28.41 11.92 -7.10
N GLN A 423 -29.70 11.55 -7.06
CA GLN A 423 -30.62 11.95 -6.00
C GLN A 423 -30.18 11.41 -4.62
N GLY A 424 -29.73 10.15 -4.56
CA GLY A 424 -29.21 9.55 -3.34
C GLY A 424 -27.97 10.28 -2.80
N MET A 425 -27.02 10.58 -3.67
CA MET A 425 -25.82 11.33 -3.28
C MET A 425 -26.13 12.79 -2.86
N ILE A 426 -27.05 13.47 -3.56
CA ILE A 426 -27.51 14.81 -3.17
C ILE A 426 -28.06 14.78 -1.75
N TYR A 427 -28.92 13.80 -1.44
CA TYR A 427 -29.49 13.65 -0.11
C TYR A 427 -28.41 13.51 0.99
N VAL A 428 -27.40 12.68 0.76
CA VAL A 428 -26.29 12.49 1.71
C VAL A 428 -25.51 13.79 1.90
N LEU A 429 -25.14 14.46 0.82
CA LEU A 429 -24.34 15.70 0.85
C LEU A 429 -25.10 16.86 1.50
N GLU A 430 -26.39 17.01 1.24
CA GLU A 430 -27.19 18.06 1.87
C GLU A 430 -27.27 17.89 3.38
N ARG A 431 -27.40 16.66 3.85
CA ARG A 431 -27.41 16.37 5.30
C ARG A 431 -26.06 16.57 5.97
N SER A 432 -24.98 16.30 5.26
CA SER A 432 -23.62 16.50 5.76
C SER A 432 -23.24 17.97 5.82
N LEU A 433 -23.58 18.75 4.79
CA LEU A 433 -23.22 20.16 4.68
C LEU A 433 -24.16 21.10 5.48
N PHE A 434 -25.44 20.68 5.65
CA PHE A 434 -26.48 21.52 6.30
C PHE A 434 -27.22 20.75 7.39
N PRO A 435 -26.54 20.35 8.49
CA PRO A 435 -27.14 19.51 9.54
C PRO A 435 -28.31 20.13 10.29
N SER A 436 -28.45 21.46 10.26
CA SER A 436 -29.50 22.21 10.94
C SER A 436 -30.84 22.31 10.17
N GLN A 437 -30.91 21.80 8.96
CA GLN A 437 -32.16 21.73 8.17
C GLN A 437 -32.94 20.43 8.43
N LYS A 438 -32.91 19.93 9.67
CA LYS A 438 -33.81 18.86 10.09
C LYS A 438 -35.20 19.46 10.36
N ASN A 439 -36.12 19.30 9.46
CA ASN A 439 -37.56 19.31 9.78
C ASN A 439 -37.95 17.94 10.30
#